data_bad6a60771b8ccfb39ec1b0130a798d0
#
_entry.id   bad6a60771b8ccfb39ec1b0130a798d0
#
_cell.length_a   1.000
_cell.length_b   1.000
_cell.length_c   1.000
_cell.angle_alpha   90.00
_cell.angle_beta   90.00
_cell.angle_gamma   90.00
#
_symmetry.space_group_name_H-M   'P 1'
#
loop_
_entity.id
_entity.type
_entity.pdbx_description
1 polymer ?
#
loop_
_entity_poly.entity_id
_entity_poly.type
_entity_poly.pdbx_seq_one_letter_code
_entity_poly.pdbx_strand_id
1 'polypeptide(L)'
;MTVIETARATMTAYLDALLARGPYERFFAPAASLQVMGTDQQAHGRDQVAGLIRYLHEQAFDAQPQIKCLLVDGERAALEADFVGRHVAEFAGKPATGKEIRVPYSVVYELEGEQITALRIYMSMDAIMRQLED
;
A
#
# COMPACT_ATOMS: atom_id res chain seq x y z
N MET A 1 -5.10 27.13 -1.51
CA MET A 1 -4.56 25.87 -2.05
C MET A 1 -5.57 25.23 -2.98
N THR A 2 -5.13 24.76 -4.13
CA THR A 2 -6.01 24.07 -5.06
C THR A 2 -6.26 22.63 -4.60
N VAL A 3 -7.28 21.99 -5.18
CA VAL A 3 -7.58 20.58 -4.90
C VAL A 3 -6.38 19.70 -5.24
N ILE A 4 -5.75 19.93 -6.39
CA ILE A 4 -4.55 19.17 -6.81
C ILE A 4 -3.39 19.35 -5.84
N GLU A 5 -3.16 20.58 -5.38
CA GLU A 5 -2.07 20.86 -4.43
C GLU A 5 -2.33 20.18 -3.09
N THR A 6 -3.57 20.20 -2.59
CA THR A 6 -3.94 19.53 -1.36
C THR A 6 -3.77 18.01 -1.48
N ALA A 7 -4.24 17.43 -2.58
CA ALA A 7 -4.10 15.98 -2.83
C ALA A 7 -2.62 15.58 -2.92
N ARG A 8 -1.81 16.36 -3.63
CA ARG A 8 -0.37 16.09 -3.75
C ARG A 8 0.34 16.16 -2.40
N ALA A 9 0.02 17.20 -1.60
CA ALA A 9 0.62 17.35 -0.27
C ALA A 9 0.23 16.18 0.64
N THR A 10 -1.03 15.76 0.62
CA THR A 10 -1.52 14.62 1.40
C THR A 10 -0.82 13.33 0.98
N MET A 11 -0.72 13.06 -0.32
CA MET A 11 -0.07 11.85 -0.82
C MET A 11 1.42 11.83 -0.47
N THR A 12 2.11 12.96 -0.61
CA THR A 12 3.53 13.05 -0.26
C THR A 12 3.73 12.78 1.24
N ALA A 13 2.91 13.39 2.09
CA ALA A 13 2.99 13.18 3.54
C ALA A 13 2.68 11.73 3.93
N TYR A 14 1.67 11.13 3.28
CA TYR A 14 1.33 9.72 3.52
C TYR A 14 2.48 8.80 3.14
N LEU A 15 3.05 8.97 1.96
CA LEU A 15 4.14 8.11 1.49
C LEU A 15 5.39 8.28 2.35
N ASP A 16 5.69 9.50 2.80
CA ASP A 16 6.80 9.74 3.73
C ASP A 16 6.57 8.99 5.06
N ALA A 17 5.35 9.04 5.58
CA ALA A 17 5.01 8.33 6.81
C ALA A 17 5.09 6.82 6.63
N LEU A 18 4.64 6.29 5.49
CA LEU A 18 4.71 4.87 5.17
C LEU A 18 6.17 4.39 5.13
N LEU A 19 7.04 5.13 4.47
CA LEU A 19 8.45 4.79 4.37
C LEU A 19 9.15 4.85 5.73
N ALA A 20 8.76 5.79 6.58
CA ALA A 20 9.31 5.93 7.93
C ALA A 20 8.67 4.97 8.94
N ARG A 21 7.67 4.18 8.51
CA ARG A 21 6.87 3.31 9.39
C ARG A 21 6.25 4.08 10.55
N GLY A 22 5.86 5.33 10.27
CA GLY A 22 5.22 6.21 11.24
C GLY A 22 3.71 6.00 11.33
N PRO A 23 3.01 6.90 12.02
CA PRO A 23 1.56 6.77 12.20
C PRO A 23 0.81 7.27 10.96
N TYR A 24 0.80 6.47 9.89
CA TYR A 24 0.18 6.86 8.63
C TYR A 24 -1.34 6.64 8.60
N GLU A 25 -1.93 6.00 9.61
CA GLU A 25 -3.37 5.75 9.67
C GLU A 25 -4.19 7.05 9.68
N ARG A 26 -3.62 8.14 10.15
CA ARG A 26 -4.28 9.46 10.20
C ARG A 26 -4.65 10.00 8.82
N PHE A 27 -3.98 9.52 7.76
CA PHE A 27 -4.25 9.96 6.40
C PHE A 27 -5.46 9.28 5.78
N PHE A 28 -5.98 8.23 6.39
CA PHE A 28 -7.17 7.55 5.90
C PHE A 28 -8.43 8.15 6.50
N ALA A 29 -9.46 8.32 5.66
CA ALA A 29 -10.77 8.72 6.15
C ALA A 29 -11.32 7.63 7.10
N PRO A 30 -12.19 7.99 8.06
CA PRO A 30 -12.77 6.98 8.97
C PRO A 30 -13.43 5.80 8.25
N ALA A 31 -14.05 6.04 7.09
CA ALA A 31 -14.71 5.01 6.30
C ALA A 31 -13.91 4.58 5.06
N ALA A 32 -12.60 4.77 5.08
CA ALA A 32 -11.74 4.41 3.97
C ALA A 32 -11.86 2.92 3.61
N SER A 33 -11.67 2.61 2.33
CA SER A 33 -11.68 1.24 1.84
C SER A 33 -10.39 0.91 1.12
N LEU A 34 -10.02 -0.38 1.17
CA LEU A 34 -8.88 -0.90 0.45
C LEU A 34 -9.28 -2.21 -0.21
N GLN A 35 -8.87 -2.40 -1.45
CA GLN A 35 -9.06 -3.66 -2.15
C GLN A 35 -7.79 -4.03 -2.89
N VAL A 36 -7.36 -5.28 -2.73
CA VAL A 36 -6.29 -5.86 -3.54
C VAL A 36 -6.97 -6.46 -4.77
N MET A 37 -6.80 -5.79 -5.89
CA MET A 37 -7.55 -6.10 -7.11
C MET A 37 -7.21 -7.50 -7.63
N GLY A 38 -8.24 -8.18 -8.12
CA GLY A 38 -8.10 -9.56 -8.58
C GLY A 38 -8.11 -10.61 -7.47
N THR A 39 -8.32 -10.18 -6.23
CA THR A 39 -8.40 -11.07 -5.06
C THR A 39 -9.62 -10.72 -4.22
N ASP A 40 -9.91 -11.54 -3.20
CA ASP A 40 -10.96 -11.26 -2.22
C ASP A 40 -10.45 -10.40 -1.05
N GLN A 41 -9.19 -10.00 -1.06
CA GLN A 41 -8.62 -9.21 0.02
C GLN A 41 -9.16 -7.79 -0.02
N GLN A 42 -9.81 -7.38 1.07
CA GLN A 42 -10.32 -6.03 1.23
C GLN A 42 -10.35 -5.64 2.69
N ALA A 43 -10.36 -4.35 2.95
CA ALA A 43 -10.45 -3.79 4.28
C ALA A 43 -11.38 -2.58 4.26
N HIS A 44 -12.13 -2.41 5.32
CA HIS A 44 -13.07 -1.31 5.48
C HIS A 44 -12.83 -0.61 6.81
N GLY A 45 -12.74 0.72 6.74
CA GLY A 45 -12.46 1.56 7.89
C GLY A 45 -10.96 1.79 8.07
N ARG A 46 -10.67 2.93 8.68
CA ARG A 46 -9.29 3.39 8.88
C ARG A 46 -8.39 2.33 9.52
N ASP A 47 -8.85 1.71 10.59
CA ASP A 47 -8.01 0.77 11.35
C ASP A 47 -7.76 -0.51 10.58
N GLN A 48 -8.76 -1.03 9.87
CA GLN A 48 -8.59 -2.24 9.06
C GLN A 48 -7.68 -1.98 7.86
N VAL A 49 -7.83 -0.81 7.23
CA VAL A 49 -6.97 -0.43 6.09
C VAL A 49 -5.52 -0.31 6.55
N ALA A 50 -5.28 0.43 7.62
CA ALA A 50 -3.93 0.57 8.18
C ALA A 50 -3.36 -0.78 8.63
N GLY A 51 -4.20 -1.62 9.24
CA GLY A 51 -3.80 -2.94 9.71
C GLY A 51 -3.34 -3.86 8.58
N LEU A 52 -4.05 -3.86 7.46
CA LEU A 52 -3.66 -4.66 6.31
C LEU A 52 -2.35 -4.17 5.69
N ILE A 53 -2.18 -2.87 5.55
CA ILE A 53 -0.94 -2.29 5.03
C ILE A 53 0.22 -2.63 5.97
N ARG A 54 0.02 -2.50 7.27
CA ARG A 54 1.06 -2.81 8.26
C ARG A 54 1.41 -4.30 8.27
N TYR A 55 0.40 -5.15 8.12
CA TYR A 55 0.63 -6.60 8.01
C TYR A 55 1.56 -6.92 6.84
N LEU A 56 1.30 -6.34 5.67
CA LEU A 56 2.10 -6.61 4.49
C LEU A 56 3.54 -6.08 4.62
N HIS A 57 3.73 -4.91 5.24
CA HIS A 57 5.05 -4.26 5.27
C HIS A 57 5.89 -4.61 6.50
N GLU A 58 5.26 -4.97 7.63
CA GLU A 58 5.98 -5.12 8.90
C GLU A 58 5.77 -6.48 9.55
N GLN A 59 4.83 -7.29 9.12
CA GLN A 59 4.52 -8.58 9.73
C GLN A 59 4.82 -9.75 8.81
N ALA A 60 4.12 -9.88 7.68
CA ALA A 60 4.37 -10.96 6.74
C ALA A 60 5.72 -10.77 6.02
N PHE A 61 6.03 -9.53 5.71
CA PHE A 61 7.30 -9.13 5.10
C PHE A 61 7.93 -8.02 5.93
N ASP A 62 9.23 -7.94 5.88
CA ASP A 62 9.97 -6.75 6.28
C ASP A 62 10.25 -6.00 4.98
N ALA A 63 9.39 -5.06 4.65
CA ALA A 63 9.33 -4.51 3.30
C ALA A 63 9.12 -3.01 3.29
N GLN A 64 9.52 -2.41 2.17
CA GLN A 64 9.23 -1.02 1.86
C GLN A 64 8.91 -0.87 0.39
N PRO A 65 8.08 0.11 0.03
CA PRO A 65 7.91 0.46 -1.37
C PRO A 65 9.11 1.24 -1.87
N GLN A 66 9.60 0.90 -3.05
CA GLN A 66 10.52 1.74 -3.80
C GLN A 66 9.69 2.51 -4.82
N ILE A 67 9.46 3.78 -4.55
CA ILE A 67 8.56 4.61 -5.33
C ILE A 67 9.25 5.03 -6.62
N LYS A 68 8.58 4.78 -7.74
CA LYS A 68 9.07 5.17 -9.07
C LYS A 68 8.37 6.42 -9.58
N CYS A 69 7.06 6.52 -9.34
CA CYS A 69 6.26 7.60 -9.91
C CYS A 69 5.01 7.84 -9.07
N LEU A 70 4.69 9.09 -8.83
CA LEU A 70 3.42 9.48 -8.23
C LEU A 70 2.75 10.48 -9.17
N LEU A 71 1.55 10.14 -9.63
CA LEU A 71 0.72 11.00 -10.46
C LEU A 71 -0.47 11.47 -9.63
N VAL A 72 -0.80 12.75 -9.71
CA VAL A 72 -1.94 13.33 -9.01
C VAL A 72 -2.77 14.12 -10.01
N ASP A 73 -4.07 13.82 -10.05
CA ASP A 73 -5.00 14.52 -10.91
C ASP A 73 -6.33 14.72 -10.15
N GLY A 74 -6.64 15.98 -9.83
CA GLY A 74 -7.81 16.28 -9.00
C GLY A 74 -7.70 15.62 -7.63
N GLU A 75 -8.74 14.91 -7.25
CA GLU A 75 -8.78 14.15 -5.98
C GLU A 75 -8.46 12.67 -6.19
N ARG A 76 -7.64 12.35 -7.19
CA ARG A 76 -7.15 11.01 -7.46
C ARG A 76 -5.64 11.01 -7.59
N ALA A 77 -5.04 9.89 -7.24
CA ALA A 77 -3.60 9.71 -7.41
C ALA A 77 -3.33 8.28 -7.86
N ALA A 78 -2.20 8.10 -8.53
CA ALA A 78 -1.71 6.77 -8.90
C ALA A 78 -0.24 6.67 -8.55
N LEU A 79 0.13 5.56 -7.94
CA LEU A 79 1.50 5.25 -7.53
C LEU A 79 2.01 4.09 -8.38
N GLU A 80 3.23 4.22 -8.87
CA GLU A 80 3.98 3.10 -9.43
C GLU A 80 5.20 2.87 -8.53
N ALA A 81 5.39 1.63 -8.09
CA ALA A 81 6.47 1.29 -7.17
C ALA A 81 6.85 -0.18 -7.28
N ASP A 82 7.97 -0.55 -6.66
CA ASP A 82 8.28 -1.96 -6.40
C ASP A 82 8.08 -2.23 -4.91
N PHE A 83 7.45 -3.37 -4.62
CA PHE A 83 7.35 -3.89 -3.26
C PHE A 83 8.60 -4.73 -3.02
N VAL A 84 9.46 -4.27 -2.12
CA VAL A 84 10.77 -4.87 -1.89
C VAL A 84 10.89 -5.26 -0.44
N GLY A 85 11.15 -6.53 -0.18
CA GLY A 85 11.29 -6.97 1.20
C GLY A 85 11.65 -8.43 1.35
N ARG A 86 11.71 -8.86 2.60
CA ARG A 86 12.02 -10.21 3.00
C ARG A 86 10.79 -10.87 3.60
N HIS A 87 10.53 -12.11 3.21
CA HIS A 87 9.40 -12.89 3.73
C HIS A 87 9.77 -13.42 5.13
N VAL A 88 9.17 -12.84 6.16
CA VAL A 88 9.58 -13.11 7.56
C VAL A 88 8.53 -13.82 8.39
N ALA A 89 7.29 -13.91 7.91
CA ALA A 89 6.21 -14.64 8.60
C ALA A 89 5.24 -15.21 7.58
N GLU A 90 4.27 -15.99 8.04
CA GLU A 90 3.32 -16.63 7.13
C GLU A 90 2.60 -15.61 6.23
N PHE A 91 2.53 -15.94 4.95
CA PHE A 91 1.78 -15.18 3.97
C PHE A 91 1.09 -16.13 3.00
N ALA A 92 -0.23 -15.95 2.84
CA ALA A 92 -1.06 -16.76 1.94
C ALA A 92 -0.87 -18.26 2.17
N GLY A 93 -0.76 -18.67 3.42
CA GLY A 93 -0.58 -20.06 3.80
C GLY A 93 0.85 -20.58 3.71
N LYS A 94 1.80 -19.75 3.26
CA LYS A 94 3.20 -20.17 3.12
C LYS A 94 4.00 -19.68 4.33
N PRO A 95 4.64 -20.58 5.09
CA PRO A 95 5.48 -20.19 6.23
C PRO A 95 6.67 -19.34 5.79
N ALA A 96 7.25 -18.61 6.72
CA ALA A 96 8.38 -17.74 6.45
C ALA A 96 9.51 -18.46 5.70
N THR A 97 9.91 -17.91 4.56
CA THR A 97 10.99 -18.48 3.73
C THR A 97 12.32 -17.77 3.92
N GLY A 98 12.32 -16.55 4.46
CA GLY A 98 13.49 -15.71 4.55
C GLY A 98 13.95 -15.13 3.22
N LYS A 99 13.22 -15.37 2.14
CA LYS A 99 13.61 -14.92 0.80
C LYS A 99 13.28 -13.46 0.60
N GLU A 100 14.10 -12.79 -0.19
CA GLU A 100 13.83 -11.43 -0.64
C GLU A 100 12.98 -11.47 -1.90
N ILE A 101 12.04 -10.53 -1.99
CA ILE A 101 11.21 -10.37 -3.18
C ILE A 101 11.28 -8.94 -3.68
N ARG A 102 11.03 -8.78 -4.97
CA ARG A 102 10.84 -7.49 -5.63
C ARG A 102 9.72 -7.66 -6.65
N VAL A 103 8.59 -7.00 -6.41
CA VAL A 103 7.42 -7.14 -7.26
C VAL A 103 6.90 -5.76 -7.62
N PRO A 104 6.78 -5.43 -8.92
CA PRO A 104 6.18 -4.16 -9.31
C PRO A 104 4.70 -4.13 -8.96
N TYR A 105 4.23 -2.97 -8.55
CA TYR A 105 2.81 -2.78 -8.26
C TYR A 105 2.40 -1.33 -8.47
N SER A 106 1.09 -1.13 -8.50
CA SER A 106 0.49 0.18 -8.62
C SER A 106 -0.68 0.30 -7.67
N VAL A 107 -0.93 1.49 -7.19
CA VAL A 107 -2.09 1.78 -6.33
C VAL A 107 -2.80 2.99 -6.90
N VAL A 108 -4.12 2.89 -7.00
CA VAL A 108 -4.97 4.04 -7.33
C VAL A 108 -5.65 4.51 -6.04
N TYR A 109 -5.50 5.79 -5.75
CA TYR A 109 -6.06 6.42 -4.55
C TYR A 109 -7.18 7.38 -4.93
N GLU A 110 -8.21 7.41 -4.09
CA GLU A 110 -9.20 8.48 -4.12
C GLU A 110 -9.08 9.27 -2.83
N LEU A 111 -9.14 10.59 -2.95
CA LEU A 111 -8.99 11.50 -1.82
C LEU A 111 -10.20 12.41 -1.69
N GLU A 112 -10.43 12.90 -0.49
CA GLU A 112 -11.41 13.94 -0.20
C GLU A 112 -10.75 14.87 0.81
N GLY A 113 -10.43 16.10 0.37
CA GLY A 113 -9.65 17.03 1.18
C GLY A 113 -8.28 16.44 1.51
N GLU A 114 -7.95 16.37 2.78
CA GLU A 114 -6.66 15.88 3.26
C GLU A 114 -6.69 14.40 3.65
N GLN A 115 -7.69 13.64 3.20
CA GLN A 115 -7.85 12.25 3.56
C GLN A 115 -7.97 11.34 2.34
N ILE A 116 -7.41 10.15 2.47
CA ILE A 116 -7.54 9.09 1.48
C ILE A 116 -8.81 8.32 1.79
N THR A 117 -9.72 8.23 0.82
CA THR A 117 -11.01 7.56 0.99
C THR A 117 -11.04 6.16 0.41
N ALA A 118 -10.18 5.87 -0.56
CA ALA A 118 -10.11 4.54 -1.16
C ALA A 118 -8.72 4.27 -1.70
N LEU A 119 -8.32 2.99 -1.62
CA LEU A 119 -7.09 2.48 -2.22
C LEU A 119 -7.43 1.22 -3.00
N ARG A 120 -6.95 1.14 -4.23
CA ARG A 120 -7.04 -0.08 -5.04
C ARG A 120 -5.62 -0.48 -5.41
N ILE A 121 -5.21 -1.63 -4.91
CA ILE A 121 -3.85 -2.14 -5.11
C ILE A 121 -3.84 -3.14 -6.25
N TYR A 122 -2.99 -2.92 -7.22
CA TYR A 122 -2.77 -3.78 -8.38
C TYR A 122 -1.40 -4.42 -8.23
N MET A 123 -1.37 -5.66 -7.77
CA MET A 123 -0.14 -6.39 -7.52
C MET A 123 -0.33 -7.85 -7.93
N SER A 124 0.66 -8.43 -8.59
CA SER A 124 0.59 -9.84 -8.99
C SER A 124 0.89 -10.75 -7.80
N MET A 125 -0.13 -11.39 -7.24
CA MET A 125 0.04 -12.38 -6.19
C MET A 125 0.84 -13.58 -6.71
N ASP A 126 0.61 -13.96 -7.98
CA ASP A 126 1.33 -15.05 -8.62
C ASP A 126 2.84 -14.74 -8.68
N ALA A 127 3.22 -13.51 -9.00
CA ALA A 127 4.62 -13.11 -9.00
C ALA A 127 5.25 -13.21 -7.61
N ILE A 128 4.52 -12.81 -6.56
CA ILE A 128 5.00 -12.97 -5.19
C ILE A 128 5.22 -14.44 -4.88
N MET A 129 4.22 -15.27 -5.12
CA MET A 129 4.31 -16.70 -4.77
C MET A 129 5.42 -17.41 -5.52
N ARG A 130 5.66 -17.07 -6.79
CA ARG A 130 6.76 -17.65 -7.57
C ARG A 130 8.12 -17.28 -6.99
N GLN A 131 8.30 -16.07 -6.50
CA GLN A 131 9.56 -15.66 -5.89
C GLN A 131 9.77 -16.33 -4.53
N LEU A 132 8.73 -16.83 -3.88
CA LEU A 132 8.83 -17.54 -2.62
C LEU A 132 9.00 -19.06 -2.80
N GLU A 133 8.92 -19.57 -4.01
CA GLU A 133 9.15 -20.99 -4.29
C GLU A 133 10.62 -21.39 -4.09
N ASP A 134 10.82 -22.64 -3.71
CA ASP A 134 12.17 -23.20 -3.53
C ASP A 134 12.82 -23.57 -4.86
#